data_b6b07112abcdf9f96450d16b6a1c83f1
#
_entry.id   b6b07112abcdf9f96450d16b6a1c83f1
#
_cell.length_a   1.000
_cell.length_b   1.000
_cell.length_c   1.000
_cell.angle_alpha   90.00
_cell.angle_beta   90.00
_cell.angle_gamma   90.00
#
_symmetry.space_group_name_H-M   'P 1'
#
loop_
_entity.id
_entity.type
_entity.pdbx_description
1 polymer ?
#
loop_
_entity_poly.entity_id
_entity_poly.type
_entity_poly.pdbx_seq_one_letter_code
_entity_poly.pdbx_strand_id
1 'polypeptide(L)'
;PSYGSKIIEYHPNPKIDTDDYFLQTVNGFAKKHKDKKIMLIGCGDSYVALISKHKAELEKNIIAPYIDFDLMNSLQQKETFYKLCEKHGVDYPGTIIYDQSMGLDFEMNFPYPVILKPSDSISYWEHPFATQNKIYTIKNRKELEKVIQDIYGAGYTDKLIIQDMIPGNDEYMRVLTSYSDRNGKVKMMC
;
A
#
# COMPACT_ATOMS: atom_id res chain seq x y z
N PRO A 1 -20.31 -9.72 3.39
CA PRO A 1 -20.54 -11.06 2.94
C PRO A 1 -21.45 -11.15 1.75
N SER A 2 -20.85 -11.50 0.61
CA SER A 2 -21.53 -11.59 -0.68
C SER A 2 -22.22 -12.94 -0.91
N TYR A 3 -21.90 -13.97 -0.13
CA TYR A 3 -22.45 -15.33 -0.31
C TYR A 3 -23.97 -15.42 -0.10
N GLY A 4 -24.59 -14.43 0.52
CA GLY A 4 -26.06 -14.33 0.63
C GLY A 4 -26.74 -13.51 -0.46
N SER A 5 -26.00 -12.99 -1.42
CA SER A 5 -26.54 -12.17 -2.52
C SER A 5 -27.28 -13.03 -3.54
N LYS A 6 -28.41 -12.51 -4.05
CA LYS A 6 -29.14 -13.16 -5.16
C LYS A 6 -28.61 -12.78 -6.55
N ILE A 7 -27.71 -11.79 -6.61
CA ILE A 7 -27.16 -11.25 -7.86
C ILE A 7 -25.64 -11.45 -7.99
N ILE A 8 -25.00 -11.99 -6.96
CA ILE A 8 -23.55 -12.27 -6.96
C ILE A 8 -23.37 -13.78 -6.85
N GLU A 9 -22.63 -14.35 -7.77
CA GLU A 9 -22.15 -15.71 -7.69
C GLU A 9 -20.86 -15.74 -6.85
N TYR A 10 -20.86 -16.51 -5.76
CA TYR A 10 -19.76 -16.52 -4.81
C TYR A 10 -18.91 -17.80 -5.00
N HIS A 11 -17.64 -17.60 -5.35
CA HIS A 11 -16.65 -18.67 -5.55
C HIS A 11 -15.48 -18.50 -4.57
N PRO A 12 -15.57 -19.04 -3.35
CA PRO A 12 -14.49 -18.91 -2.37
C PRO A 12 -13.24 -19.69 -2.81
N ASN A 13 -12.09 -19.05 -2.74
CA ASN A 13 -10.80 -19.71 -2.89
C ASN A 13 -9.84 -19.16 -1.82
N PRO A 14 -9.56 -19.92 -0.74
CA PRO A 14 -8.70 -19.46 0.37
C PRO A 14 -7.24 -19.17 -0.04
N LYS A 15 -6.81 -19.63 -1.22
CA LYS A 15 -5.44 -19.47 -1.73
C LYS A 15 -5.37 -18.48 -2.89
N ILE A 16 -6.42 -17.68 -3.12
CA ILE A 16 -6.50 -16.76 -4.27
C ILE A 16 -5.41 -15.68 -4.27
N ASP A 17 -4.78 -15.44 -3.14
CA ASP A 17 -3.69 -14.50 -2.92
C ASP A 17 -2.31 -15.03 -3.31
N THR A 18 -2.22 -16.29 -3.77
CA THR A 18 -0.97 -16.86 -4.28
C THR A 18 -0.97 -16.88 -5.82
N ASP A 19 0.21 -16.68 -6.41
CA ASP A 19 0.41 -16.52 -7.86
C ASP A 19 -0.26 -17.63 -8.68
N ASP A 20 0.06 -18.89 -8.39
CA ASP A 20 -0.44 -20.03 -9.15
C ASP A 20 -1.97 -20.22 -9.04
N TYR A 21 -2.51 -20.11 -7.83
CA TYR A 21 -3.95 -20.25 -7.59
C TYR A 21 -4.74 -19.09 -8.17
N PHE A 22 -4.17 -17.88 -8.14
CA PHE A 22 -4.77 -16.71 -8.78
C PHE A 22 -4.93 -16.95 -10.29
N LEU A 23 -3.84 -17.26 -10.99
CA LEU A 23 -3.87 -17.50 -12.44
C LEU A 23 -4.79 -18.67 -12.80
N GLN A 24 -4.68 -19.79 -12.08
CA GLN A 24 -5.53 -20.94 -12.32
C GLN A 24 -7.02 -20.60 -12.17
N THR A 25 -7.38 -19.86 -11.11
CA THR A 25 -8.77 -19.50 -10.81
C THR A 25 -9.32 -18.54 -11.85
N VAL A 26 -8.60 -17.43 -12.08
CA VAL A 26 -9.07 -16.35 -12.95
C VAL A 26 -9.11 -16.78 -14.41
N ASN A 27 -8.05 -17.43 -14.90
CA ASN A 27 -8.00 -17.94 -16.26
C ASN A 27 -8.95 -19.13 -16.46
N GLY A 28 -9.12 -19.97 -15.44
CA GLY A 28 -10.10 -21.07 -15.48
C GLY A 28 -11.54 -20.56 -15.62
N PHE A 29 -11.88 -19.48 -14.90
CA PHE A 29 -13.18 -18.81 -15.04
C PHE A 29 -13.32 -18.18 -16.43
N ALA A 30 -12.31 -17.49 -16.93
CA ALA A 30 -12.33 -16.87 -18.25
C ALA A 30 -12.48 -17.88 -19.39
N LYS A 31 -11.84 -19.05 -19.30
CA LYS A 31 -11.98 -20.15 -20.26
C LYS A 31 -13.39 -20.73 -20.32
N LYS A 32 -14.10 -20.76 -19.19
CA LYS A 32 -15.52 -21.20 -19.15
C LYS A 32 -16.47 -20.18 -19.79
N HIS A 33 -16.07 -18.91 -19.88
CA HIS A 33 -16.87 -17.80 -20.39
C HIS A 33 -16.21 -17.10 -21.58
N LYS A 34 -15.74 -17.88 -22.56
CA LYS A 34 -15.00 -17.38 -23.73
C LYS A 34 -15.79 -16.41 -24.60
N ASP A 35 -17.10 -16.49 -24.56
CA ASP A 35 -18.07 -15.63 -25.28
C ASP A 35 -18.25 -14.26 -24.63
N LYS A 36 -17.71 -14.06 -23.42
CA LYS A 36 -17.88 -12.83 -22.63
C LYS A 36 -16.56 -12.10 -22.44
N LYS A 37 -16.65 -10.77 -22.35
CA LYS A 37 -15.58 -9.93 -21.78
C LYS A 37 -15.75 -9.88 -20.27
N ILE A 38 -14.68 -10.11 -19.55
CA ILE A 38 -14.66 -10.18 -18.09
C ILE A 38 -13.84 -9.00 -17.58
N MET A 39 -14.44 -8.13 -16.79
CA MET A 39 -13.70 -7.09 -16.08
C MET A 39 -13.19 -7.65 -14.75
N LEU A 40 -11.88 -7.65 -14.56
CA LEU A 40 -11.24 -8.12 -13.34
C LEU A 40 -10.92 -6.90 -12.44
N ILE A 41 -11.48 -6.91 -11.23
CA ILE A 41 -11.30 -5.82 -10.26
C ILE A 41 -10.75 -6.40 -8.96
N GLY A 42 -9.60 -5.88 -8.51
CA GLY A 42 -9.00 -6.18 -7.21
C GLY A 42 -9.56 -5.25 -6.14
N CYS A 43 -10.06 -5.82 -5.06
CA CYS A 43 -10.66 -5.09 -3.94
C CYS A 43 -9.67 -4.85 -2.78
N GLY A 44 -8.41 -4.63 -3.08
CA GLY A 44 -7.34 -4.33 -2.12
C GLY A 44 -5.98 -4.27 -2.82
N ASP A 45 -5.01 -3.60 -2.19
CA ASP A 45 -3.69 -3.32 -2.78
C ASP A 45 -2.95 -4.60 -3.19
N SER A 46 -2.99 -5.65 -2.37
CA SER A 46 -2.38 -6.93 -2.67
C SER A 46 -2.97 -7.60 -3.91
N TYR A 47 -4.30 -7.54 -4.08
CA TYR A 47 -4.95 -8.09 -5.27
C TYR A 47 -4.66 -7.28 -6.52
N VAL A 48 -4.60 -5.94 -6.40
CA VAL A 48 -4.21 -5.07 -7.53
C VAL A 48 -2.77 -5.34 -7.94
N ALA A 49 -1.85 -5.51 -6.99
CA ALA A 49 -0.46 -5.88 -7.26
C ALA A 49 -0.36 -7.24 -7.97
N LEU A 50 -1.13 -8.23 -7.50
CA LEU A 50 -1.18 -9.57 -8.09
C LEU A 50 -1.70 -9.54 -9.53
N ILE A 51 -2.78 -8.79 -9.79
CA ILE A 51 -3.33 -8.60 -11.13
C ILE A 51 -2.31 -7.90 -12.04
N SER A 52 -1.66 -6.84 -11.57
CA SER A 52 -0.66 -6.10 -12.33
C SER A 52 0.55 -6.97 -12.67
N LYS A 53 1.02 -7.79 -11.72
CA LYS A 53 2.12 -8.73 -11.89
C LYS A 53 1.86 -9.75 -12.99
N HIS A 54 0.66 -10.32 -13.02
CA HIS A 54 0.28 -11.39 -13.94
C HIS A 54 -0.53 -10.91 -15.16
N LYS A 55 -0.60 -9.59 -15.37
CA LYS A 55 -1.42 -9.00 -16.45
C LYS A 55 -1.19 -9.59 -17.83
N ALA A 56 0.07 -9.92 -18.16
CA ALA A 56 0.44 -10.53 -19.44
C ALA A 56 0.03 -12.00 -19.58
N GLU A 57 -0.25 -12.66 -18.47
CA GLU A 57 -0.61 -14.10 -18.41
C GLU A 57 -2.13 -14.34 -18.36
N LEU A 58 -2.91 -13.24 -18.29
CA LEU A 58 -4.36 -13.32 -18.27
C LEU A 58 -4.92 -13.71 -19.63
N GLU A 59 -6.04 -14.45 -19.62
CA GLU A 59 -6.78 -14.81 -20.84
C GLU A 59 -7.25 -13.55 -21.60
N LYS A 60 -7.28 -13.61 -22.93
CA LYS A 60 -7.56 -12.47 -23.83
C LYS A 60 -8.92 -11.81 -23.63
N ASN A 61 -9.90 -12.52 -23.08
CA ASN A 61 -11.22 -12.00 -22.77
C ASN A 61 -11.29 -11.30 -21.41
N ILE A 62 -10.19 -11.26 -20.63
CA ILE A 62 -10.10 -10.51 -19.38
C ILE A 62 -9.66 -9.08 -19.67
N ILE A 63 -10.35 -8.13 -19.06
CA ILE A 63 -10.00 -6.72 -19.03
C ILE A 63 -9.53 -6.41 -17.61
N ALA A 64 -8.23 -6.18 -17.45
CA ALA A 64 -7.59 -5.78 -16.19
C ALA A 64 -7.12 -4.31 -16.33
N PRO A 65 -7.90 -3.32 -15.87
CA PRO A 65 -7.62 -1.89 -16.10
C PRO A 65 -6.60 -1.35 -15.09
N TYR A 66 -5.46 -2.02 -14.97
CA TYR A 66 -4.40 -1.66 -14.03
C TYR A 66 -3.12 -1.27 -14.74
N ILE A 67 -2.31 -0.45 -14.07
CA ILE A 67 -0.95 -0.08 -14.48
C ILE A 67 -0.02 -1.28 -14.44
N ASP A 68 1.18 -1.14 -15.01
CA ASP A 68 2.18 -2.18 -15.01
C ASP A 68 2.75 -2.38 -13.60
N PHE A 69 3.22 -3.60 -13.31
CA PHE A 69 3.64 -4.02 -11.97
C PHE A 69 4.74 -3.16 -11.38
N ASP A 70 5.75 -2.76 -12.17
CA ASP A 70 6.87 -1.95 -11.68
C ASP A 70 6.39 -0.58 -11.19
N LEU A 71 5.49 0.07 -11.94
CA LEU A 71 4.89 1.33 -11.51
C LEU A 71 3.99 1.13 -10.29
N MET A 72 3.18 0.06 -10.27
CA MET A 72 2.33 -0.28 -9.14
C MET A 72 3.16 -0.48 -7.87
N ASN A 73 4.22 -1.26 -7.95
CA ASN A 73 5.13 -1.52 -6.84
C ASN A 73 5.81 -0.22 -6.35
N SER A 74 6.26 0.63 -7.28
CA SER A 74 6.86 1.93 -6.95
C SER A 74 5.91 2.87 -6.21
N LEU A 75 4.62 2.82 -6.54
CA LEU A 75 3.59 3.63 -5.87
C LEU A 75 3.21 3.08 -4.50
N GLN A 76 3.27 1.78 -4.29
CA GLN A 76 2.95 1.15 -3.01
C GLN A 76 4.05 1.31 -1.96
N GLN A 77 5.32 1.28 -2.41
CA GLN A 77 6.44 1.43 -1.50
C GLN A 77 6.66 2.91 -1.16
N LYS A 78 6.58 3.24 0.12
CA LYS A 78 6.65 4.64 0.59
C LYS A 78 7.94 5.35 0.19
N GLU A 79 9.08 4.65 0.22
CA GLU A 79 10.38 5.23 -0.19
C GLU A 79 10.39 5.63 -1.67
N THR A 80 9.95 4.73 -2.56
CA THR A 80 9.89 5.01 -3.99
C THR A 80 8.79 5.99 -4.34
N PHE A 81 7.67 5.98 -3.60
CA PHE A 81 6.60 6.96 -3.76
C PHE A 81 7.08 8.38 -3.52
N TYR A 82 7.83 8.65 -2.44
CA TYR A 82 8.35 9.99 -2.18
C TYR A 82 9.38 10.44 -3.23
N LYS A 83 10.23 9.54 -3.73
CA LYS A 83 11.11 9.83 -4.87
C LYS A 83 10.34 10.20 -6.15
N LEU A 84 9.18 9.57 -6.37
CA LEU A 84 8.29 9.95 -7.47
C LEU A 84 7.65 11.32 -7.24
N CYS A 85 7.27 11.66 -6.01
CA CYS A 85 6.77 12.99 -5.67
C CYS A 85 7.83 14.06 -6.00
N GLU A 86 9.07 13.89 -5.57
CA GLU A 86 10.19 14.79 -5.91
C GLU A 86 10.37 14.93 -7.42
N LYS A 87 10.44 13.81 -8.13
CA LYS A 87 10.62 13.79 -9.60
C LYS A 87 9.52 14.57 -10.33
N HIS A 88 8.31 14.57 -9.81
CA HIS A 88 7.14 15.20 -10.44
C HIS A 88 6.75 16.55 -9.81
N GLY A 89 7.54 17.06 -8.84
CA GLY A 89 7.24 18.33 -8.17
C GLY A 89 5.94 18.30 -7.36
N VAL A 90 5.59 17.15 -6.81
CA VAL A 90 4.42 16.98 -5.94
C VAL A 90 4.85 17.15 -4.49
N ASP A 91 4.22 18.03 -3.77
CA ASP A 91 4.49 18.25 -2.35
C ASP A 91 4.13 17.02 -1.51
N TYR A 92 4.98 16.72 -0.55
CA TYR A 92 4.76 15.70 0.46
C TYR A 92 5.38 16.12 1.79
N PRO A 93 4.91 15.62 2.93
CA PRO A 93 5.45 16.01 4.22
C PRO A 93 6.91 15.58 4.37
N GLY A 94 7.72 16.40 5.06
CA GLY A 94 9.10 16.06 5.40
C GLY A 94 9.19 14.64 5.93
N THR A 95 10.07 13.82 5.36
CA THR A 95 10.09 12.37 5.62
C THR A 95 11.51 11.88 5.79
N ILE A 96 11.75 11.12 6.87
CA ILE A 96 12.96 10.35 7.09
C ILE A 96 12.61 8.88 7.02
N ILE A 97 13.31 8.15 6.16
CA ILE A 97 13.28 6.69 6.14
C ILE A 97 14.38 6.24 7.10
N TYR A 98 13.97 5.92 8.32
CA TYR A 98 14.90 5.53 9.38
C TYR A 98 15.26 4.05 9.26
N ASP A 99 16.55 3.78 9.31
CA ASP A 99 17.13 2.44 9.41
C ASP A 99 17.88 2.31 10.74
N GLN A 100 17.85 1.14 11.36
CA GLN A 100 18.50 0.91 12.65
C GLN A 100 20.00 1.23 12.65
N SER A 101 20.66 1.09 11.48
CA SER A 101 22.08 1.42 11.32
C SER A 101 22.39 2.91 11.45
N MET A 102 21.39 3.78 11.35
CA MET A 102 21.55 5.23 11.53
C MET A 102 21.80 5.62 12.99
N GLY A 103 21.52 4.71 13.93
CA GLY A 103 21.59 5.03 15.35
C GLY A 103 20.52 6.04 15.77
N LEU A 104 20.58 6.46 17.03
CA LEU A 104 19.59 7.41 17.56
C LEU A 104 20.00 8.87 17.40
N ASP A 105 21.22 9.17 16.97
CA ASP A 105 21.75 10.52 16.79
C ASP A 105 21.72 10.93 15.30
N PHE A 106 20.51 11.08 14.77
CA PHE A 106 20.29 11.56 13.39
C PHE A 106 19.61 12.94 13.41
N GLU A 107 19.89 13.74 12.39
CA GLU A 107 19.30 15.06 12.23
C GLU A 107 17.88 14.95 11.62
N MET A 108 17.01 15.84 12.06
CA MET A 108 15.65 15.98 11.57
C MET A 108 15.38 17.45 11.27
N ASN A 109 15.04 17.77 10.04
CA ASN A 109 14.86 19.14 9.53
C ASN A 109 13.40 19.65 9.60
N PHE A 110 12.55 18.97 10.36
CA PHE A 110 11.17 19.39 10.61
C PHE A 110 10.83 19.29 12.11
N PRO A 111 9.86 20.10 12.61
CA PRO A 111 9.58 20.21 14.04
C PRO A 111 8.75 19.02 14.57
N TYR A 112 8.70 18.91 15.88
CA TYR A 112 7.71 18.09 16.57
C TYR A 112 6.36 18.82 16.65
N PRO A 113 5.22 18.09 16.71
CA PRO A 113 5.10 16.64 16.75
C PRO A 113 5.35 16.00 15.37
N VAL A 114 5.85 14.77 15.37
CA VAL A 114 6.06 13.97 14.17
C VAL A 114 5.25 12.69 14.22
N ILE A 115 5.00 12.11 13.05
CA ILE A 115 4.39 10.79 12.90
C ILE A 115 5.49 9.75 12.72
N LEU A 116 5.44 8.67 13.50
CA LEU A 116 6.28 7.49 13.30
C LEU A 116 5.39 6.29 12.95
N LYS A 117 5.77 5.55 11.92
CA LYS A 117 5.06 4.35 11.45
C LYS A 117 6.03 3.34 10.83
N PRO A 118 5.74 2.03 10.88
CA PRO A 118 6.55 1.03 10.19
C PRO A 118 6.43 1.16 8.67
N SER A 119 7.50 0.81 7.95
CA SER A 119 7.47 0.71 6.48
C SER A 119 6.70 -0.52 6.02
N ASP A 120 6.91 -1.66 6.69
CA ASP A 120 6.17 -2.90 6.47
C ASP A 120 5.23 -3.17 7.66
N SER A 121 3.93 -3.08 7.37
CA SER A 121 2.91 -3.31 8.40
C SER A 121 2.72 -4.80 8.71
N ILE A 122 3.01 -5.72 7.78
CA ILE A 122 2.83 -7.16 7.99
C ILE A 122 3.89 -7.64 8.98
N SER A 123 5.16 -7.46 8.63
CA SER A 123 6.29 -7.80 9.49
C SER A 123 6.18 -7.13 10.87
N TYR A 124 5.70 -5.88 10.93
CA TYR A 124 5.53 -5.15 12.18
C TYR A 124 4.55 -5.83 13.16
N TRP A 125 3.42 -6.34 12.67
CA TRP A 125 2.43 -7.00 13.52
C TRP A 125 2.83 -8.42 13.95
N GLU A 126 3.86 -9.00 13.33
CA GLU A 126 4.44 -10.29 13.74
C GLU A 126 5.31 -10.15 15.01
N HIS A 127 5.67 -8.93 15.41
CA HIS A 127 6.52 -8.63 16.56
C HIS A 127 5.76 -7.78 17.61
N PRO A 128 4.81 -8.37 18.36
CA PRO A 128 3.95 -7.64 19.28
C PRO A 128 4.70 -7.16 20.54
N PHE A 129 4.34 -5.96 21.02
CA PHE A 129 4.81 -5.41 22.30
C PHE A 129 3.73 -4.55 22.97
N ALA A 130 3.88 -4.25 24.26
CA ALA A 130 2.82 -3.69 25.11
C ALA A 130 2.28 -2.32 24.63
N THR A 131 3.13 -1.47 24.05
CA THR A 131 2.79 -0.13 23.58
C THR A 131 2.63 -0.05 22.07
N GLN A 132 2.41 -1.19 21.40
CA GLN A 132 2.33 -1.27 19.96
C GLN A 132 1.14 -0.51 19.39
N ASN A 133 1.42 0.39 18.46
CA ASN A 133 0.42 1.13 17.68
C ASN A 133 0.79 1.13 16.21
N LYS A 134 -0.19 1.22 15.33
CA LYS A 134 0.04 1.34 13.88
C LYS A 134 0.72 2.65 13.49
N ILE A 135 0.41 3.72 14.25
CA ILE A 135 0.92 5.08 14.02
C ILE A 135 1.15 5.70 15.41
N TYR A 136 2.29 6.35 15.56
CA TYR A 136 2.65 7.10 16.77
C TYR A 136 2.71 8.58 16.46
N THR A 137 2.09 9.40 17.31
CA THR A 137 2.30 10.85 17.32
C THR A 137 3.33 11.16 18.37
N ILE A 138 4.51 11.55 17.95
CA ILE A 138 5.69 11.74 18.79
C ILE A 138 5.90 13.24 19.07
N LYS A 139 6.00 13.64 20.31
CA LYS A 139 6.04 15.04 20.73
C LYS A 139 7.45 15.59 20.94
N ASN A 140 8.44 14.74 21.11
CA ASN A 140 9.82 15.14 21.38
C ASN A 140 10.82 14.01 21.09
N ARG A 141 12.11 14.36 21.09
CA ARG A 141 13.20 13.42 20.79
C ARG A 141 13.24 12.21 21.72
N LYS A 142 13.09 12.42 23.03
CA LYS A 142 13.15 11.35 24.03
C LYS A 142 12.06 10.30 23.80
N GLU A 143 10.86 10.75 23.44
CA GLU A 143 9.76 9.86 23.09
C GLU A 143 10.03 9.10 21.80
N LEU A 144 10.61 9.78 20.78
CA LEU A 144 11.00 9.15 19.52
C LEU A 144 12.00 8.02 19.74
N GLU A 145 13.06 8.29 20.46
CA GLU A 145 14.11 7.31 20.77
C GLU A 145 13.54 6.11 21.52
N LYS A 146 12.68 6.35 22.51
CA LYS A 146 12.02 5.29 23.26
C LYS A 146 11.18 4.39 22.37
N VAL A 147 10.33 4.97 21.50
CA VAL A 147 9.45 4.18 20.62
C VAL A 147 10.26 3.41 19.59
N ILE A 148 11.33 3.99 19.04
CA ILE A 148 12.26 3.28 18.14
C ILE A 148 12.88 2.08 18.84
N GLN A 149 13.36 2.26 20.08
CA GLN A 149 13.95 1.17 20.88
C GLN A 149 12.92 0.08 21.20
N ASP A 150 11.69 0.45 21.57
CA ASP A 150 10.62 -0.49 21.86
C ASP A 150 10.29 -1.36 20.62
N ILE A 151 10.20 -0.74 19.43
CA ILE A 151 9.91 -1.42 18.17
C ILE A 151 11.01 -2.41 17.80
N TYR A 152 12.25 -1.95 17.73
CA TYR A 152 13.38 -2.83 17.37
C TYR A 152 13.70 -3.85 18.47
N GLY A 153 13.49 -3.48 19.73
CA GLY A 153 13.62 -4.40 20.86
C GLY A 153 12.61 -5.55 20.84
N ALA A 154 11.47 -5.37 20.18
CA ALA A 154 10.48 -6.43 19.94
C ALA A 154 10.86 -7.38 18.79
N GLY A 155 11.92 -7.08 18.03
CA GLY A 155 12.42 -7.92 16.94
C GLY A 155 12.03 -7.46 15.52
N TYR A 156 11.37 -6.30 15.37
CA TYR A 156 11.17 -5.70 14.06
C TYR A 156 12.50 -5.34 13.41
N THR A 157 12.68 -5.63 12.13
CA THR A 157 13.98 -5.47 11.43
C THR A 157 13.94 -4.53 10.24
N ASP A 158 12.73 -4.18 9.77
CA ASP A 158 12.55 -3.28 8.64
C ASP A 158 12.66 -1.80 9.05
N LYS A 159 12.59 -0.93 8.06
CA LYS A 159 12.68 0.52 8.24
C LYS A 159 11.46 1.11 8.95
N LEU A 160 11.67 2.25 9.59
CA LEU A 160 10.61 3.11 10.11
C LEU A 160 10.50 4.38 9.26
N ILE A 161 9.32 4.95 9.24
CA ILE A 161 9.06 6.23 8.58
C ILE A 161 8.77 7.26 9.66
N ILE A 162 9.62 8.27 9.74
CA ILE A 162 9.43 9.45 10.58
C ILE A 162 9.00 10.57 9.65
N GLN A 163 7.88 11.20 9.94
CA GLN A 163 7.27 12.13 9.02
C GLN A 163 6.76 13.37 9.73
N ASP A 164 6.96 14.54 9.13
CA ASP A 164 6.36 15.78 9.56
C ASP A 164 4.84 15.63 9.68
N MET A 165 4.28 16.11 10.75
CA MET A 165 2.84 16.02 10.99
C MET A 165 2.14 17.16 10.28
N ILE A 166 1.37 16.85 9.23
CA ILE A 166 0.50 17.81 8.56
C ILE A 166 -0.51 18.34 9.60
N PRO A 167 -0.60 19.64 9.83
CA PRO A 167 -1.52 20.21 10.81
C PRO A 167 -2.98 20.07 10.37
N GLY A 168 -3.87 19.93 11.36
CA GLY A 168 -5.30 19.77 11.15
C GLY A 168 -5.82 18.44 11.72
N ASN A 169 -7.12 18.25 11.59
CA ASN A 169 -7.84 17.04 12.00
C ASN A 169 -8.50 16.39 10.78
N ASP A 170 -9.25 15.31 11.00
CA ASP A 170 -9.91 14.54 9.94
C ASP A 170 -10.89 15.34 9.08
N GLU A 171 -11.41 16.49 9.58
CA GLU A 171 -12.29 17.39 8.82
C GLU A 171 -11.59 18.01 7.60
N TYR A 172 -10.25 18.12 7.65
CA TYR A 172 -9.43 18.65 6.56
C TYR A 172 -8.95 17.56 5.58
N MET A 173 -9.18 16.29 5.91
CA MET A 173 -8.84 15.18 5.03
C MET A 173 -9.60 15.28 3.71
N ARG A 174 -8.89 15.13 2.60
CA ARG A 174 -9.48 15.06 1.26
C ARG A 174 -8.93 13.84 0.54
N VAL A 175 -9.80 13.15 -0.16
CA VAL A 175 -9.43 12.02 -1.03
C VAL A 175 -9.80 12.40 -2.45
N LEU A 176 -8.83 12.33 -3.33
CA LEU A 176 -9.05 12.51 -4.75
C LEU A 176 -9.01 11.13 -5.43
N THR A 177 -10.13 10.73 -6.01
CA THR A 177 -10.21 9.51 -6.81
C THR A 177 -10.24 9.88 -8.28
N SER A 178 -9.41 9.26 -9.10
CA SER A 178 -9.40 9.50 -10.54
C SER A 178 -9.30 8.21 -11.34
N TYR A 179 -9.85 8.26 -12.56
CA TYR A 179 -9.68 7.23 -13.56
C TYR A 179 -8.97 7.82 -14.79
N SER A 180 -7.89 7.20 -15.20
CA SER A 180 -7.15 7.54 -16.40
C SER A 180 -7.28 6.43 -17.45
N ASP A 181 -7.40 6.82 -18.73
CA ASP A 181 -7.38 5.87 -19.83
C ASP A 181 -5.96 5.33 -20.12
N ARG A 182 -5.85 4.45 -21.13
CA ARG A 182 -4.57 3.84 -21.54
C ARG A 182 -3.50 4.84 -22.00
N ASN A 183 -3.90 6.06 -22.36
CA ASN A 183 -3.00 7.13 -22.79
C ASN A 183 -2.63 8.07 -21.63
N GLY A 184 -2.99 7.72 -20.40
CA GLY A 184 -2.76 8.55 -19.22
C GLY A 184 -3.71 9.76 -19.10
N LYS A 185 -4.72 9.86 -19.97
CA LYS A 185 -5.68 10.97 -19.91
C LYS A 185 -6.73 10.72 -18.84
N VAL A 186 -6.81 11.61 -17.85
CA VAL A 186 -7.85 11.58 -16.82
C VAL A 186 -9.22 11.74 -17.47
N LYS A 187 -10.12 10.81 -17.20
CA LYS A 187 -11.49 10.77 -17.74
C LYS A 187 -12.54 11.09 -16.68
N MET A 188 -12.24 10.77 -15.44
CA MET A 188 -13.11 11.04 -14.30
C MET A 188 -12.26 11.38 -13.09
N MET A 189 -12.77 12.31 -12.29
CA MET A 189 -12.12 12.76 -11.05
C MET A 189 -13.20 13.20 -10.07
N CYS A 190 -13.14 12.76 -8.83
CA CYS A 190 -14.07 13.11 -7.76
C CYS A 190 -13.39 13.12 -6.38
#